data_b891a68ac9c054223a416835da03f252
#
_entry.id   b891a68ac9c054223a416835da03f252
#
_cell.length_a   1.000
_cell.length_b   1.000
_cell.length_c   1.000
_cell.angle_alpha   90.00
_cell.angle_beta   90.00
_cell.angle_gamma   90.00
#
_symmetry.space_group_name_H-M   'P 1'
#
loop_
_entity.id
_entity.type
_entity.pdbx_description
1 polymer ?
#
loop_
_entity_poly.entity_id
_entity_poly.type
_entity_poly.pdbx_seq_one_letter_code
_entity_poly.pdbx_strand_id
1 'polypeptide(L)'
;IAGLFQQHSRPLLLMLEDLQWAEESLLPLPHLLRLAAEQPLMLVGTFRNDERPELGSELPEMRRLDLPRLSPEHVAALSVAMLGEAGRRPELLARLQQETEGNTFFLVEVVRALAEDAGRLAAVGRASLPARLMPRGIQAMIDRRLAHLPAAAQQLLAQAAVAGRQIDTAILQALAPEIDIAGWW
;
A
#
# COMPACT_ATOMS: atom_id res chain seq x y z
N ILE A 1 6.55 25.21 16.23
CA ILE A 1 5.40 24.47 15.68
C ILE A 1 4.14 24.77 16.51
N ALA A 2 4.18 24.68 17.88
CA ALA A 2 3.02 24.95 18.75
C ALA A 2 2.39 26.34 18.54
N GLY A 3 3.18 27.39 18.39
CA GLY A 3 2.70 28.76 18.17
C GLY A 3 1.92 28.97 16.86
N LEU A 4 2.16 28.12 15.86
CA LEU A 4 1.40 28.14 14.61
C LEU A 4 -0.05 27.66 14.81
N PHE A 5 -0.27 26.67 15.66
CA PHE A 5 -1.59 26.11 15.91
C PHE A 5 -2.40 26.95 16.89
N GLN A 6 -1.77 27.66 17.84
CA GLN A 6 -2.43 28.50 18.83
C GLN A 6 -3.11 29.77 18.23
N GLN A 7 -2.71 30.17 17.03
CA GLN A 7 -3.27 31.35 16.35
C GLN A 7 -4.49 31.05 15.47
N HIS A 8 -4.84 29.76 15.32
CA HIS A 8 -5.95 29.36 14.46
C HIS A 8 -7.23 29.09 15.27
N SER A 9 -8.26 29.86 14.98
CA SER A 9 -9.60 29.67 15.56
C SER A 9 -10.47 28.63 14.82
N ARG A 10 -9.98 28.09 13.71
CA ARG A 10 -10.69 27.10 12.90
C ARG A 10 -10.17 25.70 13.18
N PRO A 11 -11.02 24.65 13.08
CA PRO A 11 -10.57 23.28 13.18
C PRO A 11 -9.48 22.96 12.14
N LEU A 12 -8.44 22.28 12.57
CA LEU A 12 -7.31 21.87 11.74
C LEU A 12 -7.24 20.34 11.68
N LEU A 13 -6.98 19.82 10.50
CA LEU A 13 -6.64 18.41 10.28
C LEU A 13 -5.18 18.33 9.84
N LEU A 14 -4.37 17.63 10.64
CA LEU A 14 -2.98 17.31 10.29
C LEU A 14 -2.90 15.83 9.91
N MET A 15 -2.56 15.57 8.64
CA MET A 15 -2.31 14.23 8.13
C MET A 15 -0.81 13.97 8.08
N LEU A 16 -0.38 12.87 8.67
CA LEU A 16 0.99 12.39 8.70
C LEU A 16 1.01 11.03 8.02
N GLU A 17 1.66 10.94 6.87
CA GLU A 17 1.68 9.71 6.08
C GLU A 17 2.99 8.97 6.29
N ASP A 18 2.94 7.63 6.14
CA ASP A 18 4.09 6.74 6.15
C ASP A 18 4.96 6.85 7.44
N LEU A 19 4.31 6.93 8.59
CA LEU A 19 4.96 7.08 9.90
C LEU A 19 5.94 5.94 10.23
N GLN A 20 5.88 4.81 9.55
CA GLN A 20 6.87 3.73 9.74
C GLN A 20 8.29 4.17 9.39
N TRP A 21 8.46 5.18 8.54
CA TRP A 21 9.77 5.73 8.17
C TRP A 21 10.18 6.97 8.96
N ALA A 22 9.30 7.41 9.85
CA ALA A 22 9.52 8.60 10.66
C ALA A 22 10.24 8.24 11.97
N GLU A 23 11.55 8.28 12.02
CA GLU A 23 12.32 8.06 13.26
C GLU A 23 12.33 9.31 14.14
N GLU A 24 13.18 10.26 13.83
CA GLU A 24 13.31 11.52 14.58
C GLU A 24 12.07 12.42 14.43
N SER A 25 11.33 12.29 13.31
CA SER A 25 10.12 13.07 13.05
C SER A 25 8.95 12.71 13.97
N LEU A 26 9.02 11.59 14.70
CA LEU A 26 8.03 11.24 15.73
C LEU A 26 8.23 12.01 17.04
N LEU A 27 9.41 12.56 17.30
CA LEU A 27 9.71 13.27 18.55
C LEU A 27 8.72 14.41 18.89
N PRO A 28 8.22 15.23 17.93
CA PRO A 28 7.24 16.25 18.24
C PRO A 28 5.81 15.73 18.41
N LEU A 29 5.53 14.47 18.06
CA LEU A 29 4.18 13.92 18.02
C LEU A 29 3.48 13.89 19.39
N PRO A 30 4.12 13.49 20.52
CA PRO A 30 3.50 13.57 21.83
C PRO A 30 3.10 15.01 22.23
N HIS A 31 3.87 16.00 21.77
CA HIS A 31 3.51 17.40 21.99
C HIS A 31 2.29 17.82 21.15
N LEU A 32 2.21 17.39 19.90
CA LEU A 32 1.07 17.64 19.04
C LEU A 32 -0.20 16.95 19.55
N LEU A 33 -0.09 15.75 20.11
CA LEU A 33 -1.21 15.02 20.73
C LEU A 33 -1.77 15.80 21.94
N ARG A 34 -0.90 16.36 22.78
CA ARG A 34 -1.36 17.22 23.90
C ARG A 34 -2.06 18.48 23.39
N LEU A 35 -1.53 19.11 22.35
CA LEU A 35 -2.21 20.26 21.73
C LEU A 35 -3.56 19.89 21.14
N ALA A 36 -3.70 18.72 20.54
CA ALA A 36 -4.96 18.24 20.01
C ALA A 36 -6.03 18.00 21.09
N ALA A 37 -5.63 17.74 22.34
CA ALA A 37 -6.55 17.65 23.47
C ALA A 37 -7.09 19.01 23.91
N GLU A 38 -6.38 20.11 23.64
CA GLU A 38 -6.69 21.45 24.11
C GLU A 38 -7.19 22.37 22.98
N GLN A 39 -6.94 22.03 21.73
CA GLN A 39 -7.22 22.84 20.56
C GLN A 39 -8.10 22.07 19.56
N PRO A 40 -8.84 22.72 18.67
CA PRO A 40 -9.60 22.07 17.61
C PRO A 40 -8.67 21.50 16.51
N LEU A 41 -7.78 20.58 16.91
CA LEU A 41 -6.79 19.91 16.07
C LEU A 41 -7.07 18.40 16.04
N MET A 42 -7.24 17.86 14.85
CA MET A 42 -7.32 16.41 14.62
C MET A 42 -6.02 15.93 13.96
N LEU A 43 -5.41 14.90 14.54
CA LEU A 43 -4.24 14.24 13.99
C LEU A 43 -4.65 12.90 13.40
N VAL A 44 -4.27 12.66 12.15
CA VAL A 44 -4.45 11.38 11.46
C VAL A 44 -3.08 10.91 10.98
N GLY A 45 -2.63 9.76 11.49
CA GLY A 45 -1.40 9.13 11.06
C GLY A 45 -1.68 7.87 10.25
N THR A 46 -0.93 7.63 9.18
CA THR A 46 -0.92 6.35 8.48
C THR A 46 0.43 5.67 8.63
N PHE A 47 0.43 4.35 8.80
CA PHE A 47 1.65 3.55 8.83
C PHE A 47 1.37 2.13 8.35
N ARG A 48 2.42 1.46 7.94
CA ARG A 48 2.37 0.06 7.56
C ARG A 48 2.75 -0.80 8.77
N ASN A 49 1.79 -1.57 9.25
CA ASN A 49 1.97 -2.41 10.43
C ASN A 49 2.84 -3.66 10.16
N ASP A 50 3.07 -4.03 8.91
CA ASP A 50 4.02 -5.06 8.48
C ASP A 50 5.48 -4.56 8.49
N GLU A 51 5.71 -3.24 8.36
CA GLU A 51 7.03 -2.62 8.42
C GLU A 51 7.42 -2.16 9.84
N ARG A 52 6.44 -1.70 10.63
CA ARG A 52 6.66 -1.24 12.02
C ARG A 52 5.46 -1.57 12.92
N PRO A 53 5.31 -2.83 13.33
CA PRO A 53 4.15 -3.30 14.09
C PRO A 53 4.02 -2.65 15.48
N GLU A 54 5.14 -2.25 16.10
CA GLU A 54 5.21 -1.64 17.43
C GLU A 54 4.70 -0.19 17.47
N LEU A 55 4.67 0.52 16.33
CA LEU A 55 4.34 1.95 16.28
C LEU A 55 2.96 2.25 16.90
N GLY A 56 1.99 1.37 16.72
CA GLY A 56 0.67 1.52 17.35
C GLY A 56 0.71 1.46 18.88
N SER A 57 1.70 0.78 19.46
CA SER A 57 1.91 0.70 20.92
C SER A 57 2.75 1.87 21.44
N GLU A 58 3.58 2.48 20.59
CA GLU A 58 4.38 3.66 20.92
C GLU A 58 3.52 4.94 21.01
N LEU A 59 2.30 4.92 20.45
CA LEU A 59 1.37 6.06 20.38
C LEU A 59 0.02 5.72 21.05
N PRO A 60 0.01 5.41 22.36
CA PRO A 60 -1.19 4.93 23.05
C PRO A 60 -2.33 5.95 23.11
N GLU A 61 -2.04 7.26 22.96
CA GLU A 61 -3.03 8.32 22.91
C GLU A 61 -3.79 8.36 21.58
N MET A 62 -3.27 7.71 20.51
CA MET A 62 -3.94 7.63 19.22
C MET A 62 -4.84 6.43 19.13
N ARG A 63 -6.07 6.64 18.67
CA ARG A 63 -6.97 5.54 18.36
C ARG A 63 -6.50 4.82 17.11
N ARG A 64 -6.15 3.55 17.22
CA ARG A 64 -5.78 2.70 16.09
C ARG A 64 -7.02 2.27 15.30
N LEU A 65 -6.92 2.35 13.98
CA LEU A 65 -7.88 1.82 13.03
C LEU A 65 -7.12 0.93 12.03
N ASP A 66 -7.36 -0.39 12.12
CA ASP A 66 -6.77 -1.34 11.18
C ASP A 66 -7.57 -1.37 9.87
N LEU A 67 -6.87 -1.29 8.75
CA LEU A 67 -7.44 -1.38 7.41
C LEU A 67 -7.03 -2.73 6.79
N PRO A 68 -7.83 -3.79 6.94
CA PRO A 68 -7.53 -5.09 6.37
C PRO A 68 -7.67 -5.06 4.84
N ARG A 69 -7.13 -6.06 4.18
CA ARG A 69 -7.42 -6.32 2.77
C ARG A 69 -8.92 -6.60 2.58
N LEU A 70 -9.43 -6.28 1.41
CA LEU A 70 -10.85 -6.54 1.09
C LEU A 70 -11.13 -8.04 1.07
N SER A 71 -12.22 -8.43 1.74
CA SER A 71 -12.75 -9.79 1.61
C SER A 71 -13.28 -10.03 0.19
N PRO A 72 -13.47 -11.29 -0.24
CA PRO A 72 -14.07 -11.60 -1.55
C PRO A 72 -15.39 -10.89 -1.80
N GLU A 73 -16.24 -10.73 -0.80
CA GLU A 73 -17.51 -10.02 -0.89
C GLU A 73 -17.30 -8.53 -1.16
N HIS A 74 -16.32 -7.92 -0.49
CA HIS A 74 -15.98 -6.51 -0.69
C HIS A 74 -15.29 -6.28 -2.04
N VAL A 75 -14.45 -7.22 -2.50
CA VAL A 75 -13.90 -7.20 -3.88
C VAL A 75 -15.03 -7.22 -4.90
N ALA A 76 -16.04 -8.10 -4.71
CA ALA A 76 -17.20 -8.17 -5.58
C ALA A 76 -18.01 -6.87 -5.55
N ALA A 77 -18.27 -6.33 -4.35
CA ALA A 77 -19.01 -5.06 -4.20
C ALA A 77 -18.29 -3.90 -4.90
N LEU A 78 -16.98 -3.79 -4.74
CA LEU A 78 -16.17 -2.74 -5.40
C LEU A 78 -16.13 -2.95 -6.91
N SER A 79 -15.97 -4.19 -7.38
CA SER A 79 -16.01 -4.52 -8.82
C SER A 79 -17.34 -4.09 -9.44
N VAL A 80 -18.47 -4.38 -8.78
CA VAL A 80 -19.80 -3.97 -9.24
C VAL A 80 -19.96 -2.44 -9.21
N ALA A 81 -19.47 -1.78 -8.16
CA ALA A 81 -19.51 -0.31 -8.07
C ALA A 81 -18.76 0.37 -9.21
N MET A 82 -17.65 -0.22 -9.68
CA MET A 82 -16.83 0.32 -10.76
C MET A 82 -17.31 -0.07 -12.16
N LEU A 83 -17.78 -1.28 -12.34
CA LEU A 83 -18.06 -1.89 -13.66
C LEU A 83 -19.56 -2.16 -13.90
N GLY A 84 -20.43 -1.87 -12.92
CA GLY A 84 -21.84 -2.24 -13.00
C GLY A 84 -22.05 -3.76 -13.09
N GLU A 85 -23.01 -4.22 -13.87
CA GLU A 85 -23.30 -5.66 -14.02
C GLU A 85 -22.12 -6.47 -14.56
N ALA A 86 -21.23 -5.87 -15.34
CA ALA A 86 -20.02 -6.54 -15.81
C ALA A 86 -19.11 -6.99 -14.66
N GLY A 87 -19.13 -6.25 -13.55
CA GLY A 87 -18.36 -6.55 -12.34
C GLY A 87 -18.84 -7.78 -11.57
N ARG A 88 -19.99 -8.36 -11.92
CA ARG A 88 -20.53 -9.58 -11.28
C ARG A 88 -20.01 -10.88 -11.90
N ARG A 89 -19.27 -10.81 -13.00
CA ARG A 89 -18.79 -12.00 -13.71
C ARG A 89 -17.87 -12.84 -12.83
N PRO A 90 -18.17 -14.15 -12.63
CA PRO A 90 -17.38 -15.01 -11.74
C PRO A 90 -15.90 -15.08 -12.15
N GLU A 91 -15.62 -15.15 -13.46
CA GLU A 91 -14.26 -15.24 -13.98
C GLU A 91 -13.46 -13.96 -13.70
N LEU A 92 -14.12 -12.79 -13.80
CA LEU A 92 -13.50 -11.51 -13.47
C LEU A 92 -13.22 -11.41 -11.97
N LEU A 93 -14.19 -11.77 -11.13
CA LEU A 93 -14.03 -11.73 -9.67
C LEU A 93 -12.93 -12.66 -9.19
N ALA A 94 -12.87 -13.89 -9.71
CA ALA A 94 -11.81 -14.84 -9.39
C ALA A 94 -10.42 -14.28 -9.75
N ARG A 95 -10.31 -13.65 -10.94
CA ARG A 95 -9.06 -13.03 -11.39
C ARG A 95 -8.69 -11.80 -10.54
N LEU A 96 -9.63 -10.92 -10.25
CA LEU A 96 -9.40 -9.76 -9.39
C LEU A 96 -8.93 -10.20 -8.01
N GLN A 97 -9.57 -11.21 -7.42
CA GLN A 97 -9.17 -11.74 -6.12
C GLN A 97 -7.76 -12.34 -6.16
N GLN A 98 -7.45 -13.14 -7.18
CA GLN A 98 -6.15 -13.78 -7.34
C GLN A 98 -5.01 -12.78 -7.54
N GLU A 99 -5.21 -11.79 -8.43
CA GLU A 99 -4.15 -10.85 -8.82
C GLU A 99 -3.93 -9.74 -7.77
N THR A 100 -4.98 -9.37 -7.03
CA THR A 100 -4.90 -8.26 -6.06
C THR A 100 -4.86 -8.70 -4.61
N GLU A 101 -5.24 -9.95 -4.32
CA GLU A 101 -5.38 -10.50 -2.97
C GLU A 101 -6.17 -9.57 -2.03
N GLY A 102 -7.15 -8.84 -2.57
CA GLY A 102 -7.95 -7.87 -1.83
C GLY A 102 -7.25 -6.53 -1.55
N ASN A 103 -6.09 -6.27 -2.15
CA ASN A 103 -5.47 -4.94 -2.07
C ASN A 103 -6.28 -3.95 -2.90
N THR A 104 -6.90 -2.99 -2.23
CA THR A 104 -7.81 -2.01 -2.85
C THR A 104 -7.14 -1.19 -3.95
N PHE A 105 -5.90 -0.74 -3.73
CA PHE A 105 -5.14 0.02 -4.72
C PHE A 105 -4.91 -0.81 -5.99
N PHE A 106 -4.44 -2.04 -5.83
CA PHE A 106 -4.20 -2.92 -6.98
C PHE A 106 -5.50 -3.25 -7.71
N LEU A 107 -6.59 -3.47 -6.98
CA LEU A 107 -7.89 -3.74 -7.58
C LEU A 107 -8.36 -2.58 -8.45
N VAL A 108 -8.29 -1.35 -7.96
CA VAL A 108 -8.68 -0.15 -8.72
C VAL A 108 -7.81 0.00 -9.97
N GLU A 109 -6.50 -0.17 -9.84
CA GLU A 109 -5.58 -0.05 -10.98
C GLU A 109 -5.78 -1.16 -12.03
N VAL A 110 -6.05 -2.40 -11.60
CA VAL A 110 -6.39 -3.50 -12.52
C VAL A 110 -7.67 -3.19 -13.28
N VAL A 111 -8.71 -2.73 -12.58
CA VAL A 111 -9.99 -2.38 -13.24
C VAL A 111 -9.82 -1.22 -14.20
N ARG A 112 -9.01 -0.20 -13.87
CA ARG A 112 -8.70 0.90 -14.78
C ARG A 112 -7.98 0.43 -16.03
N ALA A 113 -6.96 -0.41 -15.89
CA ALA A 113 -6.23 -0.96 -17.03
C ALA A 113 -7.15 -1.79 -17.94
N LEU A 114 -8.03 -2.61 -17.38
CA LEU A 114 -9.04 -3.34 -18.15
C LEU A 114 -10.00 -2.40 -18.90
N ALA A 115 -10.36 -1.28 -18.30
CA ALA A 115 -11.22 -0.29 -18.94
C ALA A 115 -10.52 0.46 -20.08
N GLU A 116 -9.25 0.77 -19.93
CA GLU A 116 -8.41 1.38 -20.97
C GLU A 116 -8.27 0.44 -22.15
N ASP A 117 -7.92 -0.83 -21.94
CA ASP A 117 -7.77 -1.85 -22.98
C ASP A 117 -9.08 -2.12 -23.72
N ALA A 118 -10.23 -2.10 -23.01
CA ALA A 118 -11.55 -2.27 -23.59
C ALA A 118 -12.12 -0.98 -24.23
N GLY A 119 -11.42 0.15 -24.10
CA GLY A 119 -11.83 1.46 -24.57
C GLY A 119 -12.89 2.16 -23.69
N ARG A 120 -13.51 1.46 -22.73
CA ARG A 120 -14.44 1.98 -21.74
C ARG A 120 -14.80 0.94 -20.69
N LEU A 121 -15.16 1.38 -19.48
CA LEU A 121 -15.57 0.50 -18.37
C LEU A 121 -16.71 -0.48 -18.75
N ALA A 122 -17.71 -0.02 -19.48
CA ALA A 122 -18.85 -0.84 -19.90
C ALA A 122 -18.47 -1.97 -20.89
N ALA A 123 -17.32 -1.90 -21.56
CA ALA A 123 -16.86 -2.91 -22.50
C ALA A 123 -16.07 -4.03 -21.83
N VAL A 124 -15.56 -3.84 -20.59
CA VAL A 124 -14.82 -4.85 -19.82
C VAL A 124 -15.61 -6.16 -19.69
N GLY A 125 -16.93 -6.07 -19.54
CA GLY A 125 -17.80 -7.24 -19.45
C GLY A 125 -17.89 -8.10 -20.72
N ARG A 126 -17.49 -7.58 -21.88
CA ARG A 126 -17.55 -8.27 -23.19
C ARG A 126 -16.17 -8.64 -23.72
N ALA A 127 -15.13 -8.04 -23.19
CA ALA A 127 -13.76 -8.32 -23.58
C ALA A 127 -13.26 -9.64 -22.98
N SER A 128 -12.40 -10.35 -23.71
CA SER A 128 -11.63 -11.43 -23.13
C SER A 128 -10.63 -10.85 -22.13
N LEU A 129 -10.55 -11.46 -20.95
CA LEU A 129 -9.57 -11.02 -19.94
C LEU A 129 -8.14 -11.32 -20.45
N PRO A 130 -7.22 -10.37 -20.41
CA PRO A 130 -5.83 -10.60 -20.80
C PRO A 130 -5.19 -11.66 -19.88
N ALA A 131 -4.18 -12.35 -20.40
CA ALA A 131 -3.49 -13.41 -19.66
C ALA A 131 -2.83 -12.92 -18.36
N ARG A 132 -2.42 -11.64 -18.32
CA ARG A 132 -1.89 -10.96 -17.12
C ARG A 132 -2.63 -9.64 -16.93
N LEU A 133 -3.07 -9.40 -15.69
CA LEU A 133 -3.76 -8.17 -15.28
C LEU A 133 -2.77 -7.23 -14.56
N MET A 134 -1.54 -7.05 -15.07
CA MET A 134 -0.60 -6.12 -14.44
C MET A 134 -0.77 -4.72 -15.03
N PRO A 135 -1.34 -3.77 -14.29
CA PRO A 135 -1.53 -2.41 -14.76
C PRO A 135 -0.17 -1.74 -15.02
N ARG A 136 -0.08 -0.96 -16.10
CA ARG A 136 1.12 -0.19 -16.43
C ARG A 136 1.54 0.76 -15.32
N GLY A 137 0.56 1.30 -14.58
CA GLY A 137 0.81 2.17 -13.42
C GLY A 137 1.53 1.45 -12.27
N ILE A 138 1.17 0.21 -11.97
CA ILE A 138 1.84 -0.61 -10.94
C ILE A 138 3.25 -0.97 -11.42
N GLN A 139 3.40 -1.38 -12.68
CA GLN A 139 4.71 -1.68 -13.24
C GLN A 139 5.64 -0.47 -13.14
N ALA A 140 5.18 0.71 -13.56
CA ALA A 140 5.96 1.94 -13.50
C ALA A 140 6.33 2.34 -12.06
N MET A 141 5.46 2.06 -11.08
CA MET A 141 5.74 2.31 -9.66
C MET A 141 6.81 1.35 -9.13
N ILE A 142 6.72 0.07 -9.48
CA ILE A 142 7.73 -0.94 -9.12
C ILE A 142 9.07 -0.59 -9.76
N ASP A 143 9.08 -0.30 -11.06
CA ASP A 143 10.29 0.08 -11.80
C ASP A 143 10.97 1.31 -11.19
N ARG A 144 10.18 2.31 -10.77
CA ARG A 144 10.69 3.50 -10.08
C ARG A 144 11.32 3.15 -8.74
N ARG A 145 10.68 2.28 -7.93
CA ARG A 145 11.25 1.84 -6.65
C ARG A 145 12.53 1.04 -6.85
N LEU A 146 12.54 0.13 -7.81
CA LEU A 146 13.73 -0.65 -8.16
C LEU A 146 14.89 0.24 -8.62
N ALA A 147 14.61 1.29 -9.40
CA ALA A 147 15.64 2.21 -9.89
C ALA A 147 16.37 2.99 -8.78
N HIS A 148 15.77 3.10 -7.58
CA HIS A 148 16.42 3.74 -6.43
C HIS A 148 17.34 2.80 -5.63
N LEU A 149 17.29 1.49 -5.91
CA LEU A 149 18.13 0.51 -5.22
C LEU A 149 19.54 0.45 -5.87
N PRO A 150 20.58 0.18 -5.07
CA PRO A 150 21.92 -0.13 -5.61
C PRO A 150 21.87 -1.29 -6.61
N ALA A 151 22.73 -1.28 -7.62
CA ALA A 151 22.74 -2.31 -8.66
C ALA A 151 22.87 -3.74 -8.11
N ALA A 152 23.67 -3.95 -7.06
CA ALA A 152 23.81 -5.24 -6.39
C ALA A 152 22.47 -5.71 -5.78
N ALA A 153 21.70 -4.79 -5.17
CA ALA A 153 20.39 -5.11 -4.62
C ALA A 153 19.36 -5.43 -5.70
N GLN A 154 19.37 -4.70 -6.83
CA GLN A 154 18.51 -5.00 -7.97
C GLN A 154 18.80 -6.41 -8.54
N GLN A 155 20.07 -6.77 -8.63
CA GLN A 155 20.49 -8.09 -9.11
C GLN A 155 20.05 -9.20 -8.17
N LEU A 156 20.21 -9.00 -6.85
CA LEU A 156 19.74 -9.94 -5.84
C LEU A 156 18.24 -10.12 -5.87
N LEU A 157 17.47 -9.03 -6.02
CA LEU A 157 16.01 -9.07 -6.15
C LEU A 157 15.57 -9.82 -7.42
N ALA A 158 16.29 -9.66 -8.53
CA ALA A 158 16.02 -10.42 -9.75
C ALA A 158 16.21 -11.91 -9.54
N GLN A 159 17.25 -12.31 -8.81
CA GLN A 159 17.49 -13.72 -8.44
C GLN A 159 16.42 -14.23 -7.47
N ALA A 160 16.07 -13.43 -6.46
CA ALA A 160 15.01 -13.73 -5.50
C ALA A 160 13.65 -13.94 -6.18
N ALA A 161 13.33 -13.13 -7.20
CA ALA A 161 12.09 -13.26 -7.97
C ALA A 161 11.94 -14.61 -8.69
N VAL A 162 13.06 -15.27 -9.05
CA VAL A 162 13.06 -16.60 -9.64
C VAL A 162 12.72 -17.66 -8.60
N ALA A 163 13.09 -17.45 -7.33
CA ALA A 163 12.78 -18.36 -6.22
C ALA A 163 11.28 -18.36 -5.82
N GLY A 164 10.52 -17.34 -6.25
CA GLY A 164 9.07 -17.24 -6.04
C GLY A 164 8.68 -16.40 -4.82
N ARG A 165 7.49 -16.67 -4.26
CA ARG A 165 6.89 -15.83 -3.21
C ARG A 165 7.44 -16.09 -1.80
N GLN A 166 7.95 -17.28 -1.55
CA GLN A 166 8.58 -17.65 -0.29
C GLN A 166 10.07 -17.81 -0.53
N ILE A 167 10.85 -16.91 0.03
CA ILE A 167 12.28 -16.85 -0.19
C ILE A 167 12.96 -17.24 1.11
N ASP A 168 13.77 -18.28 1.03
CA ASP A 168 14.68 -18.63 2.13
C ASP A 168 15.85 -17.65 2.14
N THR A 169 15.98 -16.90 3.23
CA THR A 169 17.07 -15.93 3.41
C THR A 169 18.45 -16.57 3.37
N ALA A 170 18.56 -17.86 3.75
CA ALA A 170 19.81 -18.61 3.64
C ALA A 170 20.23 -18.82 2.18
N ILE A 171 19.27 -19.02 1.28
CA ILE A 171 19.55 -19.12 -0.16
C ILE A 171 20.01 -17.77 -0.71
N LEU A 172 19.35 -16.67 -0.32
CA LEU A 172 19.78 -15.34 -0.74
C LEU A 172 21.18 -15.01 -0.24
N GLN A 173 21.49 -15.32 1.01
CA GLN A 173 22.83 -15.10 1.57
C GLN A 173 23.90 -15.92 0.86
N ALA A 174 23.57 -17.13 0.41
CA ALA A 174 24.48 -17.97 -0.38
C ALA A 174 24.71 -17.43 -1.80
N LEU A 175 23.69 -16.77 -2.39
CA LEU A 175 23.77 -16.17 -3.73
C LEU A 175 24.52 -14.83 -3.73
N ALA A 176 24.49 -14.09 -2.63
CA ALA A 176 25.14 -12.80 -2.48
C ALA A 176 25.84 -12.68 -1.11
N PRO A 177 26.95 -13.40 -0.91
CA PRO A 177 27.64 -13.45 0.37
C PRO A 177 28.20 -12.10 0.81
N GLU A 178 28.38 -11.16 -0.12
CA GLU A 178 28.87 -9.81 0.12
C GLU A 178 27.78 -8.83 0.63
N ILE A 179 26.50 -9.24 0.59
CA ILE A 179 25.40 -8.40 1.04
C ILE A 179 24.95 -8.87 2.43
N ASP A 180 24.91 -7.96 3.39
CA ASP A 180 24.31 -8.21 4.70
C ASP A 180 22.78 -8.22 4.60
N ILE A 181 22.21 -9.38 4.29
CA ILE A 181 20.75 -9.55 4.13
C ILE A 181 20.04 -9.40 5.47
N ALA A 182 20.68 -9.75 6.59
CA ALA A 182 20.10 -9.61 7.92
C ALA A 182 19.92 -8.13 8.34
N GLY A 183 20.77 -7.24 7.85
CA GLY A 183 20.65 -5.80 8.07
C GLY A 183 19.62 -5.08 7.21
N TRP A 184 18.91 -5.80 6.36
CA TRP A 184 17.86 -5.23 5.50
C TRP A 184 16.44 -5.34 6.07
N TRP A 185 16.28 -6.01 7.22
CA TRP A 185 14.98 -6.24 7.88
C TRP A 185 14.80 -5.38 9.12
#